data_23322eabc7fa4a75c2afb02e54b84416
#
_entry.id   23322eabc7fa4a75c2afb02e54b84416
#
_cell.length_a   1.000
_cell.length_b   1.000
_cell.length_c   1.000
_cell.angle_alpha   90.00
_cell.angle_beta   90.00
_cell.angle_gamma   90.00
#
_symmetry.space_group_name_H-M   'P 1'
#
loop_
_entity.id
_entity.type
_entity.pdbx_description
1 polymer ?
#
loop_
_entity_poly.entity_id
_entity_poly.type
_entity_poly.pdbx_seq_one_letter_code
_entity_poly.pdbx_strand_id
1 'polypeptide(L)'
;MHLLISLYLCFAFGGPILEGEYTLSIKKKQEVKQKKRWTIADWFDTKKQMSAQDMWLSAHTKDIKYEFYVGGESATFDQTITQGITESTTNHKITKGNLGAYSTIFGFEGQYIDSTNHQTGWDGSFNIRAFGNYLQNTNLTLFYGVRNRRDGSGAAIETFKNNLAGASITLYVAKKLGITGLYQQILKGKSDLDTDVLGKNIEGTLFLDFGVLRFQGTWFNEALDLTSVSGTLTKVGSTGTLAGLKLFF
;
A
#
# COMPACT_ATOMS: atom_id res chain seq x y z
N MET A 1 29.10 -5.79 -14.89
CA MET A 1 29.09 -5.91 -16.38
C MET A 1 28.55 -7.26 -16.88
N HIS A 2 28.43 -8.29 -16.04
CA HIS A 2 27.89 -9.62 -16.46
C HIS A 2 26.36 -9.76 -16.43
N LEU A 3 25.64 -8.90 -15.71
CA LEU A 3 24.18 -9.00 -15.56
C LEU A 3 23.40 -8.44 -16.75
N LEU A 4 23.98 -7.49 -17.50
CA LEU A 4 23.35 -6.90 -18.69
C LEU A 4 23.46 -7.81 -19.92
N ILE A 5 24.44 -8.69 -19.98
CA ILE A 5 24.64 -9.63 -21.12
C ILE A 5 23.64 -10.78 -21.05
N SER A 6 23.22 -11.19 -19.83
CA SER A 6 22.24 -12.27 -19.65
C SER A 6 20.83 -11.87 -20.09
N LEU A 7 20.49 -10.55 -20.00
CA LEU A 7 19.19 -10.05 -20.44
C LEU A 7 19.07 -9.97 -21.96
N TYR A 8 20.19 -9.76 -22.66
CA TYR A 8 20.20 -9.68 -24.13
C TYR A 8 20.10 -11.04 -24.83
N LEU A 9 20.57 -12.11 -24.19
CA LEU A 9 20.49 -13.47 -24.77
C LEU A 9 19.09 -14.07 -24.72
N CYS A 10 18.20 -13.61 -23.82
CA CYS A 10 16.80 -14.06 -23.80
C CYS A 10 15.94 -13.45 -24.94
N PHE A 11 16.41 -12.38 -25.60
CA PHE A 11 15.69 -11.75 -26.70
C PHE A 11 16.08 -12.28 -28.10
N ALA A 12 17.16 -13.04 -28.22
CA ALA A 12 17.73 -13.42 -29.49
C ALA A 12 17.28 -14.79 -30.06
N PHE A 13 16.49 -15.57 -29.32
CA PHE A 13 16.03 -16.91 -29.73
C PHE A 13 14.51 -17.06 -29.88
N GLY A 14 13.77 -15.99 -30.09
CA GLY A 14 12.36 -16.01 -30.42
C GLY A 14 12.16 -16.20 -31.92
N GLY A 15 12.00 -17.44 -32.39
CA GLY A 15 11.65 -17.71 -33.81
C GLY A 15 10.24 -17.23 -34.17
N PRO A 16 9.95 -16.91 -35.44
CA PRO A 16 8.74 -16.20 -35.87
C PRO A 16 7.42 -16.99 -35.77
N ILE A 17 7.43 -18.20 -35.28
CA ILE A 17 6.24 -19.10 -35.24
C ILE A 17 5.38 -18.89 -33.97
N LEU A 18 5.90 -18.18 -32.96
CA LEU A 18 5.20 -18.00 -31.66
C LEU A 18 4.51 -16.62 -31.49
N GLU A 19 4.77 -15.63 -32.35
CA GLU A 19 4.23 -14.28 -32.22
C GLU A 19 2.70 -14.20 -32.38
N GLY A 20 2.11 -15.02 -33.27
CA GLY A 20 0.67 -14.98 -33.54
C GLY A 20 -0.21 -15.47 -32.40
N GLU A 21 0.16 -16.58 -31.76
CA GLU A 21 -0.60 -17.14 -30.64
C GLU A 21 -0.39 -16.36 -29.33
N TYR A 22 0.83 -15.84 -29.10
CA TYR A 22 1.13 -15.02 -27.91
C TYR A 22 0.39 -13.68 -27.92
N THR A 23 0.32 -13.01 -29.07
CA THR A 23 -0.40 -11.73 -29.20
C THR A 23 -1.90 -11.90 -29.02
N LEU A 24 -2.48 -12.98 -29.52
CA LEU A 24 -3.92 -13.29 -29.35
C LEU A 24 -4.24 -13.63 -27.88
N SER A 25 -3.37 -14.36 -27.17
CA SER A 25 -3.59 -14.69 -25.76
C SER A 25 -3.42 -13.49 -24.84
N ILE A 26 -2.49 -12.59 -25.12
CA ILE A 26 -2.29 -11.34 -24.37
C ILE A 26 -3.46 -10.37 -24.60
N LYS A 27 -3.91 -10.18 -25.85
CA LYS A 27 -5.09 -9.38 -26.16
C LYS A 27 -6.35 -9.95 -25.49
N LYS A 28 -6.56 -11.25 -25.55
CA LYS A 28 -7.69 -11.90 -24.90
C LYS A 28 -7.65 -11.78 -23.37
N LYS A 29 -6.47 -11.89 -22.75
CA LYS A 29 -6.28 -11.64 -21.31
C LYS A 29 -6.50 -10.18 -20.94
N GLN A 30 -6.05 -9.22 -21.75
CA GLN A 30 -6.26 -7.80 -21.47
C GLN A 30 -7.72 -7.36 -21.66
N GLU A 31 -8.41 -7.86 -22.69
CA GLU A 31 -9.84 -7.61 -22.86
C GLU A 31 -10.68 -8.23 -21.73
N VAL A 32 -10.30 -9.42 -21.28
CA VAL A 32 -10.93 -10.07 -20.13
C VAL A 32 -10.67 -9.30 -18.83
N LYS A 33 -9.46 -8.73 -18.63
CA LYS A 33 -9.17 -7.86 -17.47
C LYS A 33 -10.00 -6.58 -17.48
N GLN A 34 -10.17 -5.92 -18.62
CA GLN A 34 -10.94 -4.68 -18.71
C GLN A 34 -12.46 -4.88 -18.53
N LYS A 35 -13.00 -6.02 -18.98
CA LYS A 35 -14.44 -6.34 -18.84
C LYS A 35 -14.87 -6.75 -17.43
N LYS A 36 -13.93 -6.99 -16.51
CA LYS A 36 -14.19 -7.56 -15.18
C LYS A 36 -13.89 -6.64 -14.01
N ARG A 37 -13.71 -5.33 -14.23
CA ARG A 37 -13.63 -4.36 -13.12
C ARG A 37 -15.02 -4.20 -12.51
N TRP A 38 -15.14 -4.59 -11.25
CA TRP A 38 -16.35 -4.42 -10.48
C TRP A 38 -16.42 -3.00 -9.92
N THR A 39 -17.52 -2.32 -10.22
CA THR A 39 -17.88 -1.05 -9.60
C THR A 39 -18.80 -1.29 -8.40
N ILE A 40 -19.02 -0.26 -7.58
CA ILE A 40 -20.00 -0.31 -6.49
C ILE A 40 -21.40 -0.66 -7.03
N ALA A 41 -21.77 -0.14 -8.21
CA ALA A 41 -23.05 -0.45 -8.86
C ALA A 41 -23.15 -1.94 -9.23
N ASP A 42 -22.11 -2.51 -9.83
CA ASP A 42 -22.06 -3.95 -10.16
C ASP A 42 -22.17 -4.82 -8.90
N TRP A 43 -21.59 -4.36 -7.78
CA TRP A 43 -21.68 -5.06 -6.51
C TRP A 43 -23.11 -5.08 -5.95
N PHE A 44 -23.81 -3.95 -5.98
CA PHE A 44 -25.21 -3.87 -5.53
C PHE A 44 -26.16 -4.70 -6.40
N ASP A 45 -25.96 -4.74 -7.71
CA ASP A 45 -26.79 -5.56 -8.61
C ASP A 45 -26.55 -7.06 -8.40
N THR A 46 -25.30 -7.46 -8.18
CA THR A 46 -24.96 -8.87 -7.92
C THR A 46 -25.46 -9.31 -6.54
N LYS A 47 -25.42 -8.45 -5.52
CA LYS A 47 -25.91 -8.76 -4.16
C LYS A 47 -27.40 -9.10 -4.15
N LYS A 48 -28.20 -8.57 -5.08
CA LYS A 48 -29.64 -8.90 -5.20
C LYS A 48 -29.88 -10.33 -5.69
N GLN A 49 -28.90 -10.95 -6.34
CA GLN A 49 -29.08 -12.24 -7.04
C GLN A 49 -28.29 -13.40 -6.42
N MET A 50 -27.29 -13.14 -5.57
CA MET A 50 -26.37 -14.15 -5.04
C MET A 50 -26.28 -14.10 -3.51
N SER A 51 -26.05 -15.24 -2.88
CA SER A 51 -25.70 -15.30 -1.47
C SER A 51 -24.31 -14.68 -1.23
N ALA A 52 -24.04 -14.25 0.00
CA ALA A 52 -22.70 -13.69 0.36
C ALA A 52 -21.57 -14.71 0.10
N GLN A 53 -21.85 -16.00 0.27
CA GLN A 53 -20.91 -17.09 0.01
C GLN A 53 -20.64 -17.27 -1.49
N ASP A 54 -21.68 -17.26 -2.33
CA ASP A 54 -21.54 -17.38 -3.78
C ASP A 54 -20.80 -16.17 -4.35
N MET A 55 -21.06 -14.97 -3.81
CA MET A 55 -20.38 -13.75 -4.18
C MET A 55 -18.90 -13.80 -3.80
N TRP A 56 -18.58 -14.31 -2.61
CA TRP A 56 -17.20 -14.51 -2.16
C TRP A 56 -16.47 -15.51 -3.06
N LEU A 57 -17.08 -16.66 -3.33
CA LEU A 57 -16.55 -17.68 -4.25
C LEU A 57 -16.32 -17.11 -5.65
N SER A 58 -17.30 -16.39 -6.21
CA SER A 58 -17.18 -15.81 -7.56
C SER A 58 -16.05 -14.75 -7.65
N ALA A 59 -15.81 -14.03 -6.56
CA ALA A 59 -14.73 -13.05 -6.48
C ALA A 59 -13.35 -13.71 -6.46
N HIS A 60 -13.23 -14.96 -5.96
CA HIS A 60 -11.96 -15.67 -5.79
C HIS A 60 -11.69 -16.75 -6.84
N THR A 61 -12.65 -17.08 -7.71
CA THR A 61 -12.52 -18.19 -8.67
C THR A 61 -11.79 -17.86 -9.97
N LYS A 62 -11.08 -16.73 -10.10
CA LYS A 62 -10.52 -16.30 -11.40
C LYS A 62 -9.02 -16.29 -11.57
N ASP A 63 -8.67 -16.56 -12.79
CA ASP A 63 -7.45 -16.88 -13.57
C ASP A 63 -6.14 -16.13 -13.32
N ILE A 64 -6.09 -15.07 -12.50
CA ILE A 64 -4.82 -14.39 -12.20
C ILE A 64 -4.30 -14.93 -10.89
N LYS A 65 -3.27 -15.76 -11.00
CA LYS A 65 -2.62 -16.39 -9.84
C LYS A 65 -1.64 -15.44 -9.15
N TYR A 66 -1.03 -14.52 -9.91
CA TYR A 66 0.01 -13.64 -9.41
C TYR A 66 -0.21 -12.21 -9.89
N GLU A 67 -0.04 -11.27 -8.99
CA GLU A 67 -0.10 -9.82 -9.25
C GLU A 67 1.07 -9.15 -8.54
N PHE A 68 1.70 -8.20 -9.23
CA PHE A 68 2.79 -7.41 -8.67
C PHE A 68 2.50 -5.93 -8.89
N TYR A 69 2.99 -5.12 -7.99
CA TYR A 69 3.05 -3.68 -8.21
C TYR A 69 4.30 -3.06 -7.62
N VAL A 70 4.71 -1.94 -8.18
CA VAL A 70 5.71 -1.04 -7.65
C VAL A 70 5.17 0.39 -7.74
N GLY A 71 5.47 1.21 -6.76
CA GLY A 71 5.00 2.59 -6.75
C GLY A 71 5.92 3.52 -5.99
N GLY A 72 5.69 4.81 -6.20
CA GLY A 72 6.37 5.88 -5.49
C GLY A 72 5.43 7.05 -5.26
N GLU A 73 5.57 7.69 -4.12
CA GLU A 73 4.79 8.85 -3.70
C GLU A 73 5.71 9.89 -3.07
N SER A 74 5.39 11.17 -3.23
CA SER A 74 6.11 12.26 -2.58
C SER A 74 5.13 13.30 -2.07
N ALA A 75 5.50 13.97 -0.97
CA ALA A 75 4.67 14.96 -0.31
C ALA A 75 5.44 15.99 0.48
N THR A 76 4.69 16.99 0.92
CA THR A 76 4.98 17.76 2.13
C THR A 76 3.95 17.42 3.20
N PHE A 77 4.36 17.39 4.47
CA PHE A 77 3.47 17.13 5.59
C PHE A 77 3.83 17.98 6.80
N ASP A 78 2.84 18.24 7.63
CA ASP A 78 3.01 18.92 8.90
C ASP A 78 3.14 17.90 10.02
N GLN A 79 4.22 18.02 10.81
CA GLN A 79 4.44 17.24 12.01
C GLN A 79 4.24 18.13 13.23
N THR A 80 3.34 17.74 14.10
CA THR A 80 3.05 18.39 15.38
C THR A 80 3.54 17.52 16.52
N ILE A 81 4.43 18.05 17.35
CA ILE A 81 4.95 17.38 18.54
C ILE A 81 4.39 18.09 19.77
N THR A 82 3.69 17.37 20.63
CA THR A 82 3.11 17.88 21.88
C THR A 82 3.73 17.17 23.07
N GLN A 83 4.39 17.93 23.92
CA GLN A 83 4.98 17.45 25.18
C GLN A 83 4.50 18.32 26.35
N GLY A 84 3.64 17.77 27.21
CA GLY A 84 2.97 18.51 28.25
C GLY A 84 2.08 19.63 27.67
N ILE A 85 2.42 20.89 27.96
CA ILE A 85 1.74 22.09 27.44
C ILE A 85 2.43 22.71 26.22
N THR A 86 3.58 22.20 25.83
CA THR A 86 4.34 22.71 24.68
C THR A 86 3.94 21.98 23.42
N GLU A 87 3.60 22.75 22.39
CA GLU A 87 3.29 22.26 21.05
C GLU A 87 4.19 22.93 20.02
N SER A 88 4.74 22.15 19.11
CA SER A 88 5.58 22.63 18.01
C SER A 88 5.16 21.95 16.73
N THR A 89 4.91 22.73 15.67
CA THR A 89 4.58 22.23 14.34
C THR A 89 5.66 22.60 13.36
N THR A 90 6.13 21.63 12.59
CA THR A 90 7.16 21.79 11.54
C THR A 90 6.69 21.13 10.25
N ASN A 91 7.06 21.73 9.11
CA ASN A 91 6.76 21.19 7.78
C ASN A 91 7.96 20.39 7.25
N HIS A 92 7.70 19.20 6.73
CA HIS A 92 8.69 18.26 6.23
C HIS A 92 8.33 17.73 4.85
N LYS A 93 9.34 17.25 4.12
CA LYS A 93 9.14 16.48 2.88
C LYS A 93 9.29 15.00 3.16
N ILE A 94 8.47 14.18 2.49
CA ILE A 94 8.48 12.73 2.58
C ILE A 94 8.45 12.12 1.18
N THR A 95 9.20 11.05 1.01
CA THR A 95 9.15 10.18 -0.17
C THR A 95 8.89 8.76 0.31
N LYS A 96 7.89 8.11 -0.31
CA LYS A 96 7.53 6.71 -0.03
C LYS A 96 7.75 5.90 -1.30
N GLY A 97 8.47 4.78 -1.18
CA GLY A 97 8.52 3.73 -2.19
C GLY A 97 7.70 2.54 -1.71
N ASN A 98 6.88 1.95 -2.55
CA ASN A 98 6.06 0.79 -2.19
C ASN A 98 6.12 -0.30 -3.25
N LEU A 99 6.03 -1.54 -2.82
CA LEU A 99 5.99 -2.71 -3.67
C LEU A 99 5.06 -3.76 -3.06
N GLY A 100 4.48 -4.60 -3.91
CA GLY A 100 3.62 -5.68 -3.44
C GLY A 100 3.57 -6.83 -4.42
N ALA A 101 3.39 -8.02 -3.85
CA ALA A 101 3.25 -9.28 -4.57
C ALA A 101 2.07 -10.05 -3.98
N TYR A 102 1.16 -10.49 -4.83
CA TYR A 102 -0.02 -11.25 -4.41
C TYR A 102 -0.15 -12.55 -5.19
N SER A 103 -0.56 -13.57 -4.49
CA SER A 103 -1.00 -14.85 -5.07
C SER A 103 -2.44 -15.08 -4.64
N THR A 104 -3.38 -14.75 -5.50
CA THR A 104 -4.83 -14.88 -5.28
C THR A 104 -5.31 -14.12 -4.02
N ILE A 105 -5.35 -14.80 -2.87
CA ILE A 105 -5.85 -14.27 -1.59
C ILE A 105 -4.71 -13.70 -0.74
N PHE A 106 -3.52 -14.27 -0.85
CA PHE A 106 -2.37 -13.91 -0.01
C PHE A 106 -1.44 -12.94 -0.71
N GLY A 107 -0.87 -12.02 0.06
CA GLY A 107 0.08 -11.07 -0.46
C GLY A 107 1.12 -10.63 0.55
N PHE A 108 2.20 -10.07 0.03
CA PHE A 108 3.22 -9.37 0.79
C PHE A 108 3.36 -7.97 0.23
N GLU A 109 3.43 -7.01 1.12
CA GLU A 109 3.71 -5.62 0.77
C GLU A 109 4.91 -5.10 1.56
N GLY A 110 5.70 -4.27 0.89
CA GLY A 110 6.81 -3.55 1.49
C GLY A 110 6.70 -2.07 1.18
N GLN A 111 7.02 -1.23 2.15
CA GLN A 111 7.10 0.21 2.00
C GLN A 111 8.41 0.71 2.59
N TYR A 112 9.10 1.56 1.86
CA TYR A 112 10.25 2.33 2.34
C TYR A 112 9.87 3.80 2.43
N ILE A 113 10.30 4.47 3.48
CA ILE A 113 10.03 5.89 3.73
C ILE A 113 11.33 6.61 3.99
N ASP A 114 11.45 7.78 3.39
CA ASP A 114 12.54 8.73 3.62
C ASP A 114 11.97 10.15 3.77
N SER A 115 12.41 10.88 4.78
CA SER A 115 11.90 12.21 5.10
C SER A 115 13.02 13.15 5.51
N THR A 116 12.83 14.45 5.26
CA THR A 116 13.80 15.50 5.57
C THR A 116 14.07 15.70 7.07
N ASN A 117 13.21 15.21 7.94
CA ASN A 117 13.40 15.18 9.39
C ASN A 117 14.17 13.96 9.89
N HIS A 118 14.87 13.27 9.00
CA HIS A 118 15.59 12.03 9.27
C HIS A 118 14.71 10.85 9.70
N GLN A 119 13.41 10.92 9.46
CA GLN A 119 12.53 9.77 9.61
C GLN A 119 12.70 8.85 8.39
N THR A 120 13.51 7.84 8.55
CA THR A 120 13.73 6.81 7.53
C THR A 120 13.27 5.46 8.07
N GLY A 121 12.83 4.59 7.18
CA GLY A 121 12.49 3.25 7.62
C GLY A 121 11.73 2.44 6.59
N TRP A 122 11.35 1.26 7.02
CA TRP A 122 10.58 0.34 6.20
C TRP A 122 9.45 -0.32 7.00
N ASP A 123 8.38 -0.61 6.30
CA ASP A 123 7.27 -1.42 6.80
C ASP A 123 7.16 -2.65 5.88
N GLY A 124 6.87 -3.80 6.46
CA GLY A 124 6.59 -5.03 5.71
C GLY A 124 5.35 -5.70 6.26
N SER A 125 4.43 -6.15 5.41
CA SER A 125 3.19 -6.78 5.83
C SER A 125 2.87 -8.04 5.03
N PHE A 126 2.26 -9.00 5.71
CA PHE A 126 1.52 -10.10 5.13
C PHE A 126 0.05 -9.73 5.05
N ASN A 127 -0.54 -9.94 3.89
CA ASN A 127 -1.87 -9.48 3.55
C ASN A 127 -2.78 -10.64 3.20
N ILE A 128 -4.04 -10.57 3.63
CA ILE A 128 -5.10 -11.50 3.28
C ILE A 128 -6.22 -10.70 2.63
N ARG A 129 -6.49 -10.98 1.36
CA ARG A 129 -7.60 -10.39 0.62
C ARG A 129 -8.89 -11.12 1.02
N ALA A 130 -9.67 -10.48 1.90
CA ALA A 130 -10.94 -11.04 2.38
C ALA A 130 -12.05 -10.95 1.31
N PHE A 131 -11.96 -9.97 0.41
CA PHE A 131 -12.91 -9.76 -0.69
C PHE A 131 -12.18 -9.16 -1.91
N GLY A 132 -12.66 -9.50 -3.12
CA GLY A 132 -12.09 -9.03 -4.38
C GLY A 132 -11.06 -10.01 -4.96
N ASN A 133 -10.84 -9.94 -6.27
CA ASN A 133 -10.00 -10.89 -7.00
C ASN A 133 -8.74 -10.26 -7.60
N TYR A 134 -8.62 -8.94 -7.61
CA TYR A 134 -7.50 -8.20 -8.19
C TYR A 134 -7.15 -6.96 -7.35
N LEU A 135 -5.89 -6.52 -7.42
CA LEU A 135 -5.43 -5.24 -6.85
C LEU A 135 -6.11 -4.04 -7.52
N GLN A 136 -6.33 -4.15 -8.83
CA GLN A 136 -7.03 -3.14 -9.62
C GLN A 136 -8.54 -3.44 -9.70
N ASN A 137 -9.16 -3.80 -8.58
CA ASN A 137 -10.60 -4.05 -8.45
C ASN A 137 -11.08 -3.63 -7.06
N THR A 138 -12.40 -3.60 -6.86
CA THR A 138 -12.98 -3.46 -5.52
C THR A 138 -12.52 -4.64 -4.67
N ASN A 139 -11.84 -4.34 -3.56
CA ASN A 139 -11.30 -5.34 -2.66
C ASN A 139 -11.29 -4.85 -1.21
N LEU A 140 -11.24 -5.81 -0.29
CA LEU A 140 -10.98 -5.62 1.14
C LEU A 140 -9.79 -6.49 1.52
N THR A 141 -8.76 -5.88 2.06
CA THR A 141 -7.54 -6.57 2.47
C THR A 141 -7.29 -6.32 3.96
N LEU A 142 -7.06 -7.40 4.69
CA LEU A 142 -6.58 -7.37 6.06
C LEU A 142 -5.08 -7.61 6.06
N PHE A 143 -4.34 -6.96 6.94
CA PHE A 143 -2.90 -7.15 7.01
C PHE A 143 -2.37 -7.17 8.43
N TYR A 144 -1.25 -7.88 8.58
CA TYR A 144 -0.42 -7.87 9.76
C TYR A 144 1.05 -7.77 9.33
N GLY A 145 1.84 -6.95 10.05
CA GLY A 145 3.20 -6.67 9.60
C GLY A 145 4.11 -6.17 10.68
N VAL A 146 5.29 -5.74 10.24
CA VAL A 146 6.33 -5.16 11.08
C VAL A 146 6.75 -3.81 10.50
N ARG A 147 7.06 -2.89 11.40
CA ARG A 147 7.58 -1.55 11.11
C ARG A 147 8.94 -1.41 11.76
N ASN A 148 9.88 -0.88 11.02
CA ASN A 148 11.17 -0.44 11.54
C ASN A 148 11.41 0.99 11.07
N ARG A 149 11.30 1.96 11.97
CA ARG A 149 11.43 3.39 11.70
C ARG A 149 12.52 3.99 12.55
N ARG A 150 13.36 4.80 11.93
CA ARG A 150 14.35 5.63 12.56
C ARG A 150 13.82 7.05 12.61
N ASP A 151 13.80 7.65 13.79
CA ASP A 151 13.37 9.03 13.99
C ASP A 151 14.53 9.85 14.53
N GLY A 152 14.84 10.96 13.87
CA GLY A 152 15.88 11.90 14.27
C GLY A 152 15.35 13.29 14.64
N SER A 153 14.05 13.40 14.90
CA SER A 153 13.41 14.67 15.27
C SER A 153 13.74 15.13 16.70
N GLY A 154 14.28 14.23 17.54
CA GLY A 154 14.72 14.54 18.91
C GLY A 154 16.21 14.82 19.06
N ALA A 155 16.64 15.02 20.29
CA ALA A 155 18.06 15.19 20.64
C ALA A 155 18.93 13.94 20.36
N ALA A 156 18.28 12.76 20.28
CA ALA A 156 18.89 11.50 19.93
C ALA A 156 18.12 10.85 18.77
N ILE A 157 18.83 10.10 17.92
CA ILE A 157 18.21 9.29 16.89
C ILE A 157 17.75 7.98 17.54
N GLU A 158 16.45 7.70 17.47
CA GLU A 158 15.88 6.47 18.00
C GLU A 158 15.38 5.56 16.87
N THR A 159 15.47 4.26 17.07
CA THR A 159 14.93 3.26 16.14
C THR A 159 13.77 2.53 16.79
N PHE A 160 12.59 2.67 16.21
CA PHE A 160 11.35 2.08 16.69
C PHE A 160 11.05 0.78 15.94
N LYS A 161 10.75 -0.28 16.68
CA LYS A 161 10.31 -1.56 16.12
C LYS A 161 8.92 -1.90 16.65
N ASN A 162 7.95 -1.92 15.74
CA ASN A 162 6.55 -2.17 16.08
C ASN A 162 5.95 -3.25 15.19
N ASN A 163 4.94 -3.94 15.70
CA ASN A 163 4.04 -4.69 14.86
C ASN A 163 2.91 -3.79 14.35
N LEU A 164 2.38 -4.13 13.19
CA LEU A 164 1.27 -3.43 12.53
C LEU A 164 0.11 -4.38 12.34
N ALA A 165 -1.10 -3.89 12.49
CA ALA A 165 -2.31 -4.61 12.09
C ALA A 165 -3.30 -3.62 11.47
N GLY A 166 -4.05 -4.04 10.46
CA GLY A 166 -5.00 -3.12 9.85
C GLY A 166 -5.81 -3.72 8.73
N ALA A 167 -6.52 -2.82 8.06
CA ALA A 167 -7.35 -3.14 6.91
C ALA A 167 -7.28 -2.03 5.87
N SER A 168 -7.39 -2.40 4.60
CA SER A 168 -7.59 -1.48 3.51
C SER A 168 -8.80 -1.89 2.68
N ILE A 169 -9.59 -0.90 2.25
CA ILE A 169 -10.72 -1.10 1.34
C ILE A 169 -10.50 -0.26 0.09
N THR A 170 -10.57 -0.90 -1.07
CA THR A 170 -10.52 -0.22 -2.36
C THR A 170 -11.88 -0.34 -3.03
N LEU A 171 -12.44 0.80 -3.45
CA LEU A 171 -13.74 0.88 -4.10
C LEU A 171 -13.59 1.59 -5.45
N TYR A 172 -14.03 0.95 -6.52
CA TYR A 172 -14.14 1.57 -7.83
C TYR A 172 -15.49 2.23 -8.00
N VAL A 173 -15.49 3.57 -8.04
CA VAL A 173 -16.70 4.38 -8.29
C VAL A 173 -17.05 4.33 -9.78
N ALA A 174 -16.04 4.30 -10.64
CA ALA A 174 -16.17 4.15 -12.08
C ALA A 174 -15.06 3.23 -12.61
N LYS A 175 -15.11 2.86 -13.90
CA LYS A 175 -14.16 1.92 -14.52
C LYS A 175 -12.67 2.29 -14.34
N LYS A 176 -12.37 3.57 -14.19
CA LYS A 176 -11.00 4.08 -14.07
C LYS A 176 -10.76 4.86 -12.78
N LEU A 177 -11.82 5.24 -12.07
CA LEU A 177 -11.77 6.08 -10.88
C LEU A 177 -12.14 5.26 -9.66
N GLY A 178 -11.34 5.37 -8.61
CA GLY A 178 -11.64 4.73 -7.34
C GLY A 178 -11.05 5.46 -6.14
N ILE A 179 -11.43 4.96 -5.00
CA ILE A 179 -10.96 5.42 -3.70
C ILE A 179 -10.41 4.25 -2.91
N THR A 180 -9.39 4.48 -2.10
CA THR A 180 -8.88 3.52 -1.11
C THR A 180 -8.90 4.17 0.26
N GLY A 181 -9.45 3.47 1.23
CA GLY A 181 -9.31 3.80 2.65
C GLY A 181 -8.38 2.80 3.32
N LEU A 182 -7.46 3.26 4.15
CA LEU A 182 -6.58 2.41 4.95
C LEU A 182 -6.68 2.82 6.42
N TYR A 183 -6.82 1.84 7.29
CA TYR A 183 -6.65 1.97 8.72
C TYR A 183 -5.55 1.03 9.19
N GLN A 184 -4.56 1.58 9.90
CA GLN A 184 -3.42 0.84 10.42
C GLN A 184 -3.25 1.16 11.90
N GLN A 185 -3.29 0.14 12.74
CA GLN A 185 -2.93 0.21 14.15
C GLN A 185 -1.45 -0.13 14.29
N ILE A 186 -0.70 0.77 14.90
CA ILE A 186 0.70 0.56 15.29
C ILE A 186 0.64 -0.01 16.71
N LEU A 187 0.94 -1.30 16.82
CA LEU A 187 0.86 -1.99 18.12
C LEU A 187 2.02 -1.56 19.00
N LYS A 188 1.84 -1.73 20.31
CA LYS A 188 2.87 -1.38 21.28
C LYS A 188 4.21 -2.03 20.93
N GLY A 189 5.23 -1.22 20.80
CA GLY A 189 6.61 -1.59 20.55
C GLY A 189 7.56 -0.78 21.40
N LYS A 190 8.84 -1.04 21.26
CA LYS A 190 9.90 -0.31 21.97
C LYS A 190 10.93 0.24 21.01
N SER A 191 11.50 1.39 21.37
CA SER A 191 12.71 1.89 20.72
C SER A 191 13.97 1.23 21.28
N ASP A 192 15.09 1.48 20.64
CA ASP A 192 16.42 1.13 21.13
C ASP A 192 16.84 1.89 22.41
N LEU A 193 16.14 2.97 22.75
CA LEU A 193 16.26 3.73 24.01
C LEU A 193 15.14 3.42 25.03
N ASP A 194 14.46 2.24 24.87
CA ASP A 194 13.37 1.79 25.75
C ASP A 194 12.14 2.72 25.79
N THR A 195 11.96 3.62 24.82
CA THR A 195 10.73 4.40 24.66
C THR A 195 9.61 3.49 24.14
N ASP A 196 8.49 3.43 24.86
CA ASP A 196 7.28 2.73 24.42
C ASP A 196 6.60 3.55 23.31
N VAL A 197 6.22 2.88 22.22
CA VAL A 197 5.54 3.48 21.06
C VAL A 197 4.25 2.76 20.77
N LEU A 198 3.18 3.53 20.60
CA LEU A 198 1.85 3.08 20.21
C LEU A 198 1.26 4.12 19.25
N GLY A 199 0.43 3.71 18.29
CA GLY A 199 -0.18 4.70 17.42
C GLY A 199 -1.18 4.14 16.43
N LYS A 200 -1.60 5.01 15.53
CA LYS A 200 -2.49 4.68 14.42
C LYS A 200 -2.17 5.53 13.20
N ASN A 201 -2.46 4.98 12.03
CA ASN A 201 -2.40 5.70 10.75
C ASN A 201 -3.71 5.50 9.99
N ILE A 202 -4.23 6.57 9.42
CA ILE A 202 -5.41 6.57 8.57
C ILE A 202 -5.02 7.23 7.25
N GLU A 203 -5.32 6.56 6.13
CA GLU A 203 -5.07 7.11 4.81
C GLU A 203 -6.35 7.04 3.96
N GLY A 204 -6.56 8.09 3.16
CA GLY A 204 -7.60 8.16 2.16
C GLY A 204 -6.97 8.49 0.81
N THR A 205 -7.11 7.61 -0.17
CA THR A 205 -6.51 7.75 -1.50
C THR A 205 -7.58 7.88 -2.57
N LEU A 206 -7.50 8.89 -3.41
CA LEU A 206 -8.23 8.99 -4.67
C LEU A 206 -7.28 8.61 -5.81
N PHE A 207 -7.75 7.78 -6.75
CA PHE A 207 -6.89 7.32 -7.84
C PHE A 207 -7.60 7.20 -9.19
N LEU A 208 -6.77 7.28 -10.26
CA LEU A 208 -7.16 7.08 -11.64
C LEU A 208 -6.28 5.99 -12.27
N ASP A 209 -6.92 4.96 -12.85
CA ASP A 209 -6.26 3.83 -13.50
C ASP A 209 -6.26 3.95 -15.03
N PHE A 210 -5.07 3.86 -15.62
CA PHE A 210 -4.85 3.80 -17.07
C PHE A 210 -4.14 2.48 -17.43
N GLY A 211 -4.92 1.40 -17.48
CA GLY A 211 -4.37 0.06 -17.70
C GLY A 211 -3.51 -0.40 -16.53
N VAL A 212 -2.20 -0.53 -16.75
CA VAL A 212 -1.23 -0.92 -15.72
C VAL A 212 -0.75 0.24 -14.85
N LEU A 213 -1.03 1.48 -15.24
CA LEU A 213 -0.58 2.67 -14.54
C LEU A 213 -1.72 3.26 -13.70
N ARG A 214 -1.41 3.60 -12.44
CA ARG A 214 -2.29 4.32 -11.52
C ARG A 214 -1.64 5.63 -11.11
N PHE A 215 -2.38 6.72 -11.27
CA PHE A 215 -2.10 8.01 -10.64
C PHE A 215 -2.90 8.09 -9.36
N GLN A 216 -2.29 8.56 -8.27
CA GLN A 216 -2.98 8.63 -6.98
C GLN A 216 -2.62 9.87 -6.19
N GLY A 217 -3.61 10.36 -5.43
CA GLY A 217 -3.46 11.37 -4.40
C GLY A 217 -3.93 10.81 -3.08
N THR A 218 -3.06 10.81 -2.07
CA THR A 218 -3.33 10.23 -0.75
C THR A 218 -3.28 11.31 0.32
N TRP A 219 -4.32 11.46 1.09
CA TRP A 219 -4.30 12.14 2.37
C TRP A 219 -3.98 11.14 3.47
N PHE A 220 -3.14 11.52 4.43
CA PHE A 220 -2.81 10.68 5.57
C PHE A 220 -2.82 11.45 6.89
N ASN A 221 -3.10 10.74 7.97
CA ASN A 221 -2.99 11.21 9.33
C ASN A 221 -2.41 10.08 10.20
N GLU A 222 -1.20 10.27 10.68
CA GLU A 222 -0.52 9.36 11.61
C GLU A 222 -0.43 10.02 12.99
N ALA A 223 -0.83 9.31 14.03
CA ALA A 223 -0.72 9.74 15.41
C ALA A 223 0.06 8.70 16.22
N LEU A 224 1.13 9.13 16.89
CA LEU A 224 1.99 8.31 17.72
C LEU A 224 2.01 8.84 19.15
N ASP A 225 1.89 7.94 20.12
CA ASP A 225 2.10 8.19 21.53
C ASP A 225 3.43 7.55 21.93
N LEU A 226 4.39 8.38 22.36
CA LEU A 226 5.72 7.99 22.78
C LEU A 226 5.81 8.16 24.31
N THR A 227 6.10 7.08 25.02
CA THR A 227 6.27 7.14 26.48
C THR A 227 7.70 6.80 26.83
N SER A 228 8.47 7.78 27.29
CA SER A 228 9.85 7.59 27.71
C SER A 228 9.97 6.75 28.98
N VAL A 229 11.16 6.25 29.27
CA VAL A 229 11.47 5.50 30.51
C VAL A 229 11.14 6.33 31.77
N SER A 230 11.28 7.66 31.70
CA SER A 230 10.89 8.58 32.78
C SER A 230 9.37 8.75 32.97
N GLY A 231 8.55 8.13 32.11
CA GLY A 231 7.09 8.25 32.12
C GLY A 231 6.57 9.51 31.40
N THR A 232 7.43 10.27 30.74
CA THR A 232 7.02 11.46 29.97
C THR A 232 6.31 11.01 28.69
N LEU A 233 5.07 11.48 28.50
CA LEU A 233 4.28 11.23 27.29
C LEU A 233 4.53 12.35 26.28
N THR A 234 4.94 11.98 25.08
CA THR A 234 5.07 12.86 23.89
C THR A 234 4.11 12.36 22.82
N LYS A 235 3.24 13.23 22.32
CA LYS A 235 2.35 12.92 21.20
C LYS A 235 2.93 13.50 19.92
N VAL A 236 3.02 12.68 18.88
CA VAL A 236 3.48 13.09 17.56
C VAL A 236 2.36 12.87 16.57
N GLY A 237 1.86 13.95 15.98
CA GLY A 237 0.86 13.94 14.91
C GLY A 237 1.52 14.30 13.58
N SER A 238 1.26 13.54 12.53
CA SER A 238 1.74 13.85 11.18
C SER A 238 0.55 13.84 10.21
N THR A 239 0.33 14.95 9.50
CA THR A 239 -0.76 15.08 8.55
C THR A 239 -0.26 15.68 7.26
N GLY A 240 -0.68 15.11 6.12
CA GLY A 240 -0.25 15.61 4.82
C GLY A 240 -0.97 14.98 3.66
N THR A 241 -0.55 15.39 2.45
CA THR A 241 -1.05 14.85 1.20
C THR A 241 0.11 14.41 0.32
N LEU A 242 0.01 13.19 -0.22
CA LEU A 242 0.98 12.60 -1.13
C LEU A 242 0.41 12.58 -2.54
N ALA A 243 1.27 12.76 -3.53
CA ALA A 243 0.96 12.46 -4.93
C ALA A 243 1.91 11.37 -5.42
N GLY A 244 1.40 10.43 -6.21
CA GLY A 244 2.22 9.31 -6.64
C GLY A 244 1.68 8.51 -7.80
N LEU A 245 2.48 7.51 -8.15
CA LEU A 245 2.26 6.59 -9.25
C LEU A 245 2.43 5.15 -8.78
N LYS A 246 1.61 4.22 -9.32
CA LYS A 246 1.80 2.77 -9.19
C LYS A 246 1.74 2.09 -10.55
N LEU A 247 2.62 1.13 -10.76
CA LEU A 247 2.64 0.24 -11.92
C LEU A 247 2.24 -1.17 -11.48
N PHE A 248 1.29 -1.78 -12.20
CA PHE A 248 0.78 -3.13 -11.93
C PHE A 248 1.20 -4.09 -13.05
N PHE A 249 1.57 -5.32 -12.67
CA PHE A 249 2.06 -6.36 -13.59
C PHE A 249 1.28 -7.66 -13.44
#